data_05931e6118e5778df02bc59308e0b200
#
_entry.id   05931e6118e5778df02bc59308e0b200
#
_cell.length_a   1.000
_cell.length_b   1.000
_cell.length_c   1.000
_cell.angle_alpha   90.00
_cell.angle_beta   90.00
_cell.angle_gamma   90.00
#
_symmetry.space_group_name_H-M   'P 1'
#
loop_
_entity.id
_entity.type
_entity.pdbx_description
1 polymer ?
#
loop_
_entity_poly.entity_id
_entity_poly.type
_entity_poly.pdbx_seq_one_letter_code
_entity_poly.pdbx_strand_id
1 'polypeptide(L)'
;ALLAGGALPSFGHTDSESAPVRQALDDAEARIQARLMAGEPVRSPLPTVTHLFNGMRPIHHRKPGPVPSFLAGAADWRCVVELIGDGVHLAPEIVREVFDLVGKENIVLITDAMAAAGMADGEYVLGSQPVTVAGGVARLTDGGAIAGGTAHLIDVVRTTWKGGVDLLDAVYSA
;
A
#
# COMPACT_ATOMS: atom_id res chain seq x y z
N ALA A 1 -9.18 13.14 -14.41
CA ALA A 1 -9.92 12.19 -15.28
C ALA A 1 -10.62 11.11 -14.44
N LEU A 2 -9.93 10.35 -13.56
CA LEU A 2 -10.52 9.24 -12.79
C LEU A 2 -11.72 9.68 -11.95
N LEU A 3 -11.55 10.70 -11.12
CA LEU A 3 -12.61 11.23 -10.27
C LEU A 3 -13.81 11.77 -11.06
N ALA A 4 -13.57 12.41 -12.23
CA ALA A 4 -14.66 12.86 -13.11
C ALA A 4 -15.47 11.69 -13.68
N GLY A 5 -14.84 10.51 -13.85
CA GLY A 5 -15.50 9.26 -14.25
C GLY A 5 -16.10 8.46 -13.09
N GLY A 6 -16.10 8.97 -11.85
CA GLY A 6 -16.62 8.28 -10.67
C GLY A 6 -15.70 7.22 -10.08
N ALA A 7 -14.45 7.12 -10.56
CA ALA A 7 -13.45 6.20 -9.98
C ALA A 7 -12.75 6.83 -8.78
N LEU A 8 -12.41 6.01 -7.79
CA LEU A 8 -11.58 6.41 -6.66
C LEU A 8 -10.10 6.36 -7.09
N PRO A 9 -9.29 7.40 -6.85
CA PRO A 9 -7.86 7.34 -7.12
C PRO A 9 -7.15 6.48 -6.07
N SER A 10 -6.22 5.65 -6.51
CA SER A 10 -5.24 4.97 -5.67
C SER A 10 -3.84 5.39 -6.14
N PHE A 11 -3.05 5.96 -5.24
CA PHE A 11 -1.72 6.49 -5.56
C PHE A 11 -0.66 5.42 -5.30
N GLY A 12 0.12 5.07 -6.31
CA GLY A 12 1.18 4.08 -6.17
C GLY A 12 2.29 4.26 -7.22
N HIS A 13 3.37 3.47 -7.12
CA HIS A 13 4.49 3.46 -8.07
C HIS A 13 4.94 4.87 -8.49
N THR A 14 5.32 5.70 -7.54
CA THR A 14 5.66 7.10 -7.81
C THR A 14 7.02 7.48 -7.23
N ASP A 15 7.77 8.26 -8.00
CA ASP A 15 9.01 8.91 -7.57
C ASP A 15 8.82 10.43 -7.34
N SER A 16 7.57 10.86 -7.11
CA SER A 16 7.22 12.26 -6.89
C SER A 16 7.90 12.85 -5.65
N GLU A 17 8.11 14.15 -5.68
CA GLU A 17 8.45 14.93 -4.48
C GLU A 17 7.20 15.16 -3.62
N SER A 18 7.41 15.61 -2.36
CA SER A 18 6.34 15.82 -1.39
C SER A 18 5.27 16.82 -1.83
N ALA A 19 5.66 17.92 -2.49
CA ALA A 19 4.71 18.98 -2.87
C ALA A 19 3.67 18.49 -3.91
N PRO A 20 4.05 17.83 -5.02
CA PRO A 20 3.09 17.22 -5.93
C PRO A 20 2.16 16.19 -5.27
N VAL A 21 2.67 15.40 -4.31
CA VAL A 21 1.84 14.43 -3.58
C VAL A 21 0.79 15.14 -2.73
N ARG A 22 1.16 16.17 -1.98
CA ARG A 22 0.21 16.98 -1.20
C ARG A 22 -0.86 17.59 -2.08
N GLN A 23 -0.47 18.17 -3.22
CA GLN A 23 -1.42 18.75 -4.17
C GLN A 23 -2.39 17.68 -4.72
N ALA A 24 -1.89 16.47 -5.03
CA ALA A 24 -2.73 15.38 -5.52
C ALA A 24 -3.75 14.91 -4.47
N LEU A 25 -3.37 14.88 -3.19
CA LEU A 25 -4.29 14.60 -2.08
C LEU A 25 -5.33 15.72 -1.93
N ASP A 26 -4.91 17.00 -1.97
CA ASP A 26 -5.82 18.15 -1.93
C ASP A 26 -6.85 18.11 -3.05
N ASP A 27 -6.40 17.85 -4.29
CA ASP A 27 -7.25 17.74 -5.46
C ASP A 27 -8.23 16.56 -5.36
N ALA A 28 -7.78 15.41 -4.82
CA ALA A 28 -8.63 14.24 -4.64
C ALA A 28 -9.71 14.50 -3.60
N GLU A 29 -9.33 15.04 -2.44
CA GLU A 29 -10.25 15.41 -1.37
C GLU A 29 -11.31 16.41 -1.84
N ALA A 30 -10.89 17.53 -2.45
CA ALA A 30 -11.80 18.56 -2.94
C ALA A 30 -12.84 18.01 -3.93
N ARG A 31 -12.44 17.10 -4.82
CA ARG A 31 -13.34 16.50 -5.82
C ARG A 31 -14.27 15.46 -5.19
N ILE A 32 -13.81 14.65 -4.25
CA ILE A 32 -14.64 13.70 -3.53
C ILE A 32 -15.70 14.46 -2.72
N GLN A 33 -15.32 15.51 -2.02
CA GLN A 33 -16.23 16.36 -1.24
C GLN A 33 -17.25 17.04 -2.13
N ALA A 34 -16.84 17.58 -3.28
CA ALA A 34 -17.77 18.19 -4.24
C ALA A 34 -18.86 17.21 -4.72
N ARG A 35 -18.49 15.95 -4.98
CA ARG A 35 -19.44 14.89 -5.35
C ARG A 35 -20.40 14.54 -4.22
N LEU A 36 -19.87 14.40 -3.00
CA LEU A 36 -20.68 14.14 -1.81
C LEU A 36 -21.71 15.24 -1.58
N MET A 37 -21.29 16.51 -1.70
CA MET A 37 -22.18 17.67 -1.59
C MET A 37 -23.25 17.74 -2.69
N ALA A 38 -22.92 17.22 -3.87
CA ALA A 38 -23.87 17.10 -4.99
C ALA A 38 -24.82 15.90 -4.85
N GLY A 39 -24.71 15.10 -3.80
CA GLY A 39 -25.49 13.87 -3.61
C GLY A 39 -25.12 12.76 -4.60
N GLU A 40 -23.96 12.86 -5.23
CA GLU A 40 -23.48 11.83 -6.15
C GLU A 40 -22.89 10.64 -5.38
N PRO A 41 -23.08 9.40 -5.87
CA PRO A 41 -22.51 8.23 -5.21
C PRO A 41 -20.98 8.25 -5.30
N VAL A 42 -20.31 8.05 -4.18
CA VAL A 42 -18.87 7.80 -4.09
C VAL A 42 -18.63 6.45 -3.44
N ARG A 43 -17.62 5.70 -3.88
CA ARG A 43 -17.29 4.38 -3.32
C ARG A 43 -16.61 4.47 -1.96
N SER A 44 -15.86 5.53 -1.74
CA SER A 44 -15.19 5.84 -0.47
C SER A 44 -15.04 7.35 -0.33
N PRO A 45 -15.11 7.88 0.88
CA PRO A 45 -14.83 9.30 1.14
C PRO A 45 -13.36 9.65 1.03
N LEU A 46 -12.45 8.66 0.99
CA LEU A 46 -11.01 8.84 0.98
C LEU A 46 -10.37 8.11 -0.22
N PRO A 47 -9.35 8.71 -0.87
CA PRO A 47 -8.49 8.01 -1.81
C PRO A 47 -7.63 6.97 -1.08
N THR A 48 -7.04 6.03 -1.83
CA THR A 48 -6.10 5.05 -1.28
C THR A 48 -4.67 5.30 -1.76
N VAL A 49 -3.71 4.71 -1.04
CA VAL A 49 -2.28 4.68 -1.43
C VAL A 49 -1.88 3.22 -1.57
N THR A 50 -1.69 2.80 -2.82
CA THR A 50 -1.37 1.42 -3.17
C THR A 50 -0.01 1.02 -2.60
N HIS A 51 0.02 -0.11 -1.87
CA HIS A 51 1.21 -0.77 -1.30
C HIS A 51 2.32 0.21 -0.90
N LEU A 52 2.00 1.12 0.03
CA LEU A 52 2.90 2.19 0.50
C LEU A 52 4.35 1.68 0.68
N PHE A 53 5.33 2.48 0.31
CA PHE A 53 6.77 2.23 0.18
C PHE A 53 7.19 1.47 -1.09
N ASN A 54 6.36 0.53 -1.60
CA ASN A 54 6.74 -0.29 -2.74
C ASN A 54 6.62 0.51 -4.05
N GLY A 55 7.62 0.41 -4.91
CA GLY A 55 7.68 1.24 -6.12
C GLY A 55 7.79 2.74 -5.84
N MET A 56 8.25 3.13 -4.66
CA MET A 56 8.44 4.51 -4.23
C MET A 56 9.88 4.75 -3.80
N ARG A 57 10.36 5.99 -3.94
CA ARG A 57 11.68 6.40 -3.46
C ARG A 57 11.75 6.25 -1.93
N PRO A 58 12.83 5.66 -1.38
CA PRO A 58 13.05 5.60 0.06
C PRO A 58 13.09 6.98 0.71
N ILE A 59 12.66 7.05 1.96
CA ILE A 59 12.69 8.31 2.74
C ILE A 59 14.13 8.77 2.94
N HIS A 60 14.42 10.01 2.56
CA HIS A 60 15.70 10.65 2.84
C HIS A 60 15.46 12.09 3.31
N HIS A 61 16.12 12.49 4.40
CA HIS A 61 15.86 13.76 5.09
C HIS A 61 16.05 15.03 4.25
N ARG A 62 16.79 14.99 3.13
CA ARG A 62 16.97 16.10 2.17
C ARG A 62 16.24 15.89 0.85
N LYS A 63 15.78 14.68 0.58
CA LYS A 63 14.99 14.29 -0.61
C LYS A 63 13.92 13.28 -0.18
N PRO A 64 12.88 13.74 0.53
CA PRO A 64 11.98 12.86 1.27
C PRO A 64 11.15 11.91 0.39
N GLY A 65 10.96 12.24 -0.88
CA GLY A 65 10.09 11.46 -1.76
C GLY A 65 8.62 11.58 -1.37
N PRO A 66 7.77 10.63 -1.85
CA PRO A 66 6.33 10.68 -1.66
C PRO A 66 5.86 10.19 -0.28
N VAL A 67 6.56 9.23 0.32
CA VAL A 67 6.10 8.47 1.49
C VAL A 67 5.74 9.33 2.70
N PRO A 68 6.55 10.33 3.13
CA PRO A 68 6.20 11.16 4.28
C PRO A 68 4.91 11.96 4.08
N SER A 69 4.60 12.36 2.84
CA SER A 69 3.37 13.08 2.54
C SER A 69 2.13 12.19 2.57
N PHE A 70 2.25 10.92 2.16
CA PHE A 70 1.18 9.95 2.30
C PHE A 70 0.94 9.57 3.76
N LEU A 71 2.00 9.35 4.56
CA LEU A 71 1.87 9.10 5.99
C LEU A 71 1.19 10.26 6.72
N ALA A 72 1.62 11.51 6.46
CA ALA A 72 0.97 12.68 7.02
C ALA A 72 -0.50 12.80 6.57
N GLY A 73 -0.78 12.53 5.28
CA GLY A 73 -2.15 12.51 4.76
C GLY A 73 -3.02 11.46 5.44
N ALA A 74 -2.49 10.26 5.69
CA ALA A 74 -3.23 9.21 6.39
C ALA A 74 -3.47 9.56 7.87
N ALA A 75 -2.48 10.11 8.57
CA ALA A 75 -2.63 10.58 9.94
C ALA A 75 -3.70 11.70 10.06
N ASP A 76 -3.85 12.52 9.04
CA ASP A 76 -4.86 13.59 8.94
C ASP A 76 -6.20 13.12 8.33
N TRP A 77 -6.44 11.80 8.19
CA TRP A 77 -7.66 11.22 7.63
C TRP A 77 -7.98 11.66 6.18
N ARG A 78 -6.94 11.86 5.36
CA ARG A 78 -7.06 12.32 3.98
C ARG A 78 -6.84 11.21 2.95
N CYS A 79 -6.31 10.09 3.36
CA CYS A 79 -6.17 8.88 2.55
C CYS A 79 -6.05 7.65 3.44
N VAL A 80 -6.28 6.48 2.84
CA VAL A 80 -6.03 5.17 3.46
C VAL A 80 -4.79 4.57 2.80
N VAL A 81 -3.86 4.03 3.58
CA VAL A 81 -2.63 3.42 3.06
C VAL A 81 -2.72 1.90 3.07
N GLU A 82 -2.30 1.27 1.99
CA GLU A 82 -2.20 -0.17 1.88
C GLU A 82 -0.79 -0.63 2.28
N LEU A 83 -0.68 -1.67 3.12
CA LEU A 83 0.59 -2.23 3.58
C LEU A 83 0.68 -3.72 3.25
N ILE A 84 1.78 -4.14 2.65
CA ILE A 84 2.11 -5.55 2.44
C ILE A 84 2.90 -6.03 3.66
N GLY A 85 2.17 -6.41 4.72
CA GLY A 85 2.74 -6.78 6.02
C GLY A 85 3.23 -8.24 6.09
N ASP A 86 3.81 -8.78 5.03
CA ASP A 86 4.25 -10.18 4.91
C ASP A 86 5.64 -10.46 5.50
N GLY A 87 6.37 -9.41 5.91
CA GLY A 87 7.75 -9.52 6.41
C GLY A 87 8.80 -9.64 5.30
N VAL A 88 8.39 -9.61 4.04
CA VAL A 88 9.25 -9.65 2.85
C VAL A 88 9.31 -8.28 2.18
N HIS A 89 8.13 -7.69 1.90
CA HIS A 89 8.02 -6.35 1.31
C HIS A 89 8.35 -5.27 2.33
N LEU A 90 7.83 -5.39 3.55
CA LEU A 90 8.07 -4.46 4.64
C LEU A 90 8.62 -5.19 5.86
N ALA A 91 9.63 -4.62 6.50
CA ALA A 91 10.08 -5.06 7.80
C ALA A 91 8.93 -4.92 8.82
N PRO A 92 8.73 -5.90 9.72
CA PRO A 92 7.66 -5.84 10.72
C PRO A 92 7.67 -4.57 11.58
N GLU A 93 8.85 -4.03 11.84
CA GLU A 93 9.03 -2.77 12.58
C GLU A 93 8.42 -1.58 11.81
N ILE A 94 8.60 -1.53 10.49
CA ILE A 94 8.00 -0.47 9.66
C ILE A 94 6.48 -0.57 9.68
N VAL A 95 5.93 -1.78 9.58
CA VAL A 95 4.48 -1.99 9.66
C VAL A 95 3.95 -1.48 11.00
N ARG A 96 4.59 -1.85 12.10
CA ARG A 96 4.22 -1.39 13.44
C ARG A 96 4.29 0.13 13.57
N GLU A 97 5.40 0.76 13.14
CA GLU A 97 5.56 2.22 13.20
C GLU A 97 4.46 2.95 12.39
N VAL A 98 4.03 2.39 11.26
CA VAL A 98 2.92 2.96 10.49
C VAL A 98 1.61 2.85 11.27
N PHE A 99 1.30 1.72 11.91
CA PHE A 99 0.11 1.58 12.77
C PHE A 99 0.13 2.61 13.90
N ASP A 100 1.28 2.81 14.56
CA ASP A 100 1.44 3.79 15.63
C ASP A 100 1.27 5.24 15.15
N LEU A 101 1.69 5.54 13.91
CA LEU A 101 1.63 6.89 13.33
C LEU A 101 0.26 7.27 12.80
N VAL A 102 -0.44 6.37 12.10
CA VAL A 102 -1.65 6.75 11.34
C VAL A 102 -2.94 6.12 11.86
N GLY A 103 -2.85 5.14 12.77
CA GLY A 103 -3.99 4.41 13.31
C GLY A 103 -4.54 3.36 12.34
N LYS A 104 -5.11 2.29 12.90
CA LYS A 104 -5.67 1.14 12.16
C LYS A 104 -6.76 1.50 11.15
N GLU A 105 -7.53 2.54 11.44
CA GLU A 105 -8.65 2.99 10.61
C GLU A 105 -8.19 3.53 9.24
N ASN A 106 -6.93 3.93 9.15
CA ASN A 106 -6.33 4.49 7.94
C ASN A 106 -5.36 3.51 7.26
N ILE A 107 -5.42 2.21 7.63
CA ILE A 107 -4.56 1.16 7.09
C ILE A 107 -5.43 0.04 6.50
N VAL A 108 -5.01 -0.49 5.36
CA VAL A 108 -5.48 -1.77 4.82
C VAL A 108 -4.28 -2.70 4.65
N LEU A 109 -4.33 -3.86 5.30
CA LEU A 109 -3.36 -4.93 5.06
C LEU A 109 -3.72 -5.66 3.77
N ILE A 110 -2.76 -5.76 2.86
CA ILE A 110 -2.93 -6.41 1.57
C ILE A 110 -1.84 -7.45 1.34
N THR A 111 -2.07 -8.35 0.41
CA THR A 111 -1.10 -9.38 0.00
C THR A 111 -0.24 -8.98 -1.18
N ASP A 112 -0.76 -8.10 -2.04
CA ASP A 112 -0.19 -7.86 -3.38
C ASP A 112 0.08 -9.17 -4.14
N ALA A 113 -0.85 -10.12 -4.02
CA ALA A 113 -0.68 -11.50 -4.47
C ALA A 113 -0.48 -11.60 -5.98
N MET A 114 0.56 -12.34 -6.38
CA MET A 114 0.81 -12.70 -7.77
C MET A 114 0.41 -14.17 -8.06
N ALA A 115 0.58 -14.63 -9.30
CA ALA A 115 0.14 -15.96 -9.74
C ALA A 115 0.70 -17.15 -8.93
N ALA A 116 1.80 -16.96 -8.20
CA ALA A 116 2.40 -17.99 -7.34
C ALA A 116 1.89 -17.96 -5.90
N ALA A 117 0.91 -17.12 -5.55
CA ALA A 117 0.38 -17.06 -4.19
C ALA A 117 -0.22 -18.43 -3.79
N GLY A 118 0.26 -18.97 -2.67
CA GLY A 118 -0.14 -20.29 -2.19
C GLY A 118 0.42 -21.47 -2.99
N MET A 119 1.32 -21.23 -3.94
CA MET A 119 1.96 -22.27 -4.74
C MET A 119 3.34 -22.66 -4.18
N ALA A 120 3.87 -23.79 -4.65
CA ALA A 120 5.22 -24.25 -4.29
C ALA A 120 6.29 -23.33 -4.90
N ASP A 121 7.52 -23.40 -4.36
CA ASP A 121 8.67 -22.77 -4.99
C ASP A 121 8.85 -23.26 -6.44
N GLY A 122 9.26 -22.38 -7.34
CA GLY A 122 9.39 -22.70 -8.78
C GLY A 122 9.42 -21.47 -9.67
N GLU A 123 9.29 -21.71 -10.97
CA GLU A 123 9.28 -20.67 -12.00
C GLU A 123 7.84 -20.31 -12.37
N TYR A 124 7.57 -19.01 -12.43
CA TYR A 124 6.25 -18.43 -12.74
C TYR A 124 6.40 -17.25 -13.70
N VAL A 125 5.29 -16.60 -14.02
CA VAL A 125 5.28 -15.38 -14.82
C VAL A 125 4.38 -14.32 -14.19
N LEU A 126 4.80 -13.05 -14.29
CA LEU A 126 4.02 -11.88 -13.95
C LEU A 126 3.85 -11.04 -15.23
N GLY A 127 2.69 -11.14 -15.87
CA GLY A 127 2.52 -10.60 -17.21
C GLY A 127 3.48 -11.28 -18.20
N SER A 128 4.44 -10.55 -18.74
CA SER A 128 5.49 -11.07 -19.65
C SER A 128 6.84 -11.32 -18.94
N GLN A 129 6.93 -11.06 -17.63
CA GLN A 129 8.19 -11.12 -16.90
C GLN A 129 8.35 -12.48 -16.21
N PRO A 130 9.49 -13.18 -16.36
CA PRO A 130 9.75 -14.40 -15.63
C PRO A 130 10.02 -14.08 -14.16
N VAL A 131 9.48 -14.95 -13.29
CA VAL A 131 9.57 -14.83 -11.82
C VAL A 131 10.04 -16.16 -11.25
N THR A 132 11.04 -16.12 -10.39
CA THR A 132 11.49 -17.26 -9.59
C THR A 132 10.96 -17.11 -8.17
N VAL A 133 10.28 -18.14 -7.65
CA VAL A 133 9.89 -18.24 -6.24
C VAL A 133 10.85 -19.19 -5.54
N ALA A 134 11.51 -18.71 -4.49
CA ALA A 134 12.40 -19.47 -3.66
C ALA A 134 12.20 -19.09 -2.18
N GLY A 135 12.00 -20.08 -1.32
CA GLY A 135 11.70 -19.86 0.10
C GLY A 135 10.42 -19.03 0.31
N GLY A 136 9.45 -19.15 -0.59
CA GLY A 136 8.21 -18.38 -0.55
C GLY A 136 8.34 -16.90 -0.97
N VAL A 137 9.49 -16.48 -1.52
CA VAL A 137 9.71 -15.11 -1.99
C VAL A 137 9.75 -15.08 -3.52
N ALA A 138 8.85 -14.32 -4.14
CA ALA A 138 8.81 -14.12 -5.58
C ALA A 138 9.74 -12.96 -6.00
N ARG A 139 10.63 -13.22 -6.95
CA ARG A 139 11.54 -12.22 -7.50
C ARG A 139 11.53 -12.27 -9.02
N LEU A 140 11.63 -11.11 -9.65
CA LEU A 140 11.92 -11.05 -11.08
C LEU A 140 13.24 -11.78 -11.35
N THR A 141 13.24 -12.71 -12.30
CA THR A 141 14.45 -13.46 -12.67
C THR A 141 15.55 -12.51 -13.15
N ASP A 142 15.17 -11.45 -13.86
CA ASP A 142 16.06 -10.37 -14.26
C ASP A 142 15.98 -9.22 -13.23
N GLY A 143 17.11 -8.93 -12.56
CA GLY A 143 17.21 -7.79 -11.63
C GLY A 143 16.84 -8.06 -10.17
N GLY A 144 16.22 -9.20 -9.83
CA GLY A 144 16.00 -9.66 -8.45
C GLY A 144 15.03 -8.83 -7.61
N ALA A 145 14.29 -7.88 -8.21
CA ALA A 145 13.25 -7.12 -7.50
C ALA A 145 12.11 -8.05 -7.04
N ILE A 146 11.48 -7.75 -5.91
CA ILE A 146 10.29 -8.45 -5.45
C ILE A 146 9.19 -8.28 -6.52
N ALA A 147 8.52 -9.39 -6.85
CA ALA A 147 7.56 -9.48 -7.95
C ALA A 147 6.12 -9.74 -7.45
N GLY A 148 5.74 -9.10 -6.36
CA GLY A 148 4.45 -9.31 -5.69
C GLY A 148 4.49 -10.38 -4.60
N GLY A 149 3.35 -10.51 -3.90
CA GLY A 149 3.20 -11.38 -2.74
C GLY A 149 2.91 -12.84 -3.08
N THR A 150 3.42 -13.72 -2.25
CA THR A 150 3.08 -15.17 -2.27
C THR A 150 2.27 -15.58 -1.04
N ALA A 151 2.18 -14.72 -0.02
CA ALA A 151 1.47 -14.97 1.22
C ALA A 151 -0.06 -14.88 1.04
N HIS A 152 -0.81 -15.64 1.86
CA HIS A 152 -2.23 -15.40 2.05
C HIS A 152 -2.47 -14.26 3.04
N LEU A 153 -3.64 -13.63 3.00
CA LEU A 153 -3.96 -12.51 3.89
C LEU A 153 -3.85 -12.90 5.38
N ILE A 154 -4.22 -14.12 5.74
CA ILE A 154 -4.06 -14.62 7.12
C ILE A 154 -2.59 -14.69 7.56
N ASP A 155 -1.66 -14.91 6.64
CA ASP A 155 -0.23 -14.89 6.94
C ASP A 155 0.27 -13.47 7.13
N VAL A 156 -0.24 -12.51 6.35
CA VAL A 156 0.00 -11.08 6.54
C VAL A 156 -0.46 -10.63 7.93
N VAL A 157 -1.69 -10.96 8.32
CA VAL A 157 -2.23 -10.66 9.66
C VAL A 157 -1.35 -11.28 10.76
N ARG A 158 -0.97 -12.56 10.60
CA ARG A 158 -0.11 -13.25 11.57
C ARG A 158 1.26 -12.60 11.70
N THR A 159 1.88 -12.20 10.59
CA THR A 159 3.19 -11.56 10.58
C THR A 159 3.11 -10.17 11.21
N THR A 160 2.10 -9.39 10.88
CA THR A 160 1.82 -8.08 11.46
C THR A 160 1.63 -8.17 12.98
N TRP A 161 0.81 -9.12 13.46
CA TRP A 161 0.64 -9.36 14.91
C TRP A 161 1.93 -9.76 15.60
N LYS A 162 2.69 -10.71 15.03
CA LYS A 162 4.00 -11.13 15.59
C LYS A 162 5.02 -10.00 15.56
N GLY A 163 4.89 -9.04 14.66
CA GLY A 163 5.69 -7.82 14.58
C GLY A 163 5.37 -6.78 15.66
N GLY A 164 4.36 -7.03 16.51
CA GLY A 164 4.03 -6.20 17.67
C GLY A 164 2.81 -5.31 17.51
N VAL A 165 2.05 -5.41 16.41
CA VAL A 165 0.74 -4.78 16.26
C VAL A 165 -0.29 -5.59 17.07
N ASP A 166 -1.26 -4.93 17.70
CA ASP A 166 -2.35 -5.63 18.40
C ASP A 166 -3.12 -6.54 17.43
N LEU A 167 -3.50 -7.74 17.89
CA LEU A 167 -4.19 -8.71 17.03
C LEU A 167 -5.51 -8.20 16.47
N LEU A 168 -6.30 -7.49 17.31
CA LEU A 168 -7.58 -6.96 16.86
C LEU A 168 -7.40 -5.86 15.82
N ASP A 169 -6.36 -5.04 15.96
CA ASP A 169 -6.01 -4.00 15.02
C ASP A 169 -5.52 -4.59 13.68
N ALA A 170 -4.68 -5.63 13.73
CA ALA A 170 -4.24 -6.34 12.53
C ALA A 170 -5.41 -7.03 11.79
N VAL A 171 -6.36 -7.61 12.53
CA VAL A 171 -7.58 -8.20 11.94
C VAL A 171 -8.53 -7.14 11.40
N TYR A 172 -8.66 -6.00 12.08
CA TYR A 172 -9.51 -4.90 11.64
C TYR A 172 -9.05 -4.32 10.30
N SER A 173 -7.73 -4.23 10.10
CA SER A 173 -7.11 -3.66 8.89
C SER A 173 -6.98 -4.66 7.72
N ALA A 174 -7.42 -5.91 7.86
CA ALA A 174 -7.34 -6.97 6.84
C ALA A 174 -8.73 -7.20 6.15
#